data_3c7a413fb04ace8addba6342c0aba17d
#
_entry.id   3c7a413fb04ace8addba6342c0aba17d
#
_cell.length_a   1.000
_cell.length_b   1.000
_cell.length_c   1.000
_cell.angle_alpha   90.00
_cell.angle_beta   90.00
_cell.angle_gamma   90.00
#
_symmetry.space_group_name_H-M   'P 1'
#
loop_
_entity.id
_entity.type
_entity.pdbx_description
1 polymer ?
#
loop_
_entity_poly.entity_id
_entity_poly.type
_entity_poly.pdbx_seq_one_letter_code
_entity_poly.pdbx_strand_id
1 'polypeptide(L)'
;MKKSITWFMAVTVATAVMAASCGRSQQGTGKHQLTDTTGTALLTFSNPEHDFGKVGAGEKVGCIFTYTNTGDADLVITSASASCGCTVPKFDKKPVPPGGSGTIEVVFDTSGREGIQTKTVVVQSNAENNLVILRIIADVAKSSS
;
A
#
# COMPACT_ATOMS: atom_id res chain seq x y z
N MET A 1 70.27 37.08 32.70
CA MET A 1 71.29 37.20 31.62
C MET A 1 70.62 36.87 30.31
N LYS A 2 70.37 37.91 29.65
CA LYS A 2 70.88 38.21 28.26
C LYS A 2 70.41 37.12 27.27
N LYS A 3 69.73 37.46 26.36
CA LYS A 3 69.70 38.35 25.13
C LYS A 3 69.15 37.43 24.09
N SER A 4 68.44 37.71 23.13
CA SER A 4 68.21 38.84 22.26
C SER A 4 67.68 38.25 20.97
N ILE A 5 66.61 38.75 20.51
CA ILE A 5 66.64 39.65 19.33
C ILE A 5 66.53 38.94 17.98
N THR A 6 65.40 39.21 17.38
CA THR A 6 65.19 39.65 15.99
C THR A 6 65.53 38.66 14.90
N TRP A 7 64.74 38.54 13.92
CA TRP A 7 64.46 39.39 12.79
C TRP A 7 63.76 38.61 11.66
N PHE A 8 62.98 39.19 11.04
CA PHE A 8 62.49 39.59 9.72
C PHE A 8 61.34 38.73 9.18
N MET A 9 60.23 39.44 9.08
CA MET A 9 59.61 39.89 7.85
C MET A 9 59.88 39.03 6.62
N ALA A 10 58.81 38.36 6.18
CA ALA A 10 58.54 38.25 4.78
C ALA A 10 57.00 38.19 4.61
N VAL A 11 56.52 39.24 4.10
CA VAL A 11 55.21 39.46 3.52
C VAL A 11 55.03 38.53 2.30
N THR A 12 54.03 37.72 2.30
CA THR A 12 53.43 37.30 1.04
C THR A 12 51.92 37.22 1.23
N VAL A 13 51.30 38.15 0.60
CA VAL A 13 49.91 38.23 0.22
C VAL A 13 49.55 37.03 -0.63
N ALA A 14 48.60 36.24 -0.22
CA ALA A 14 47.90 35.35 -1.14
C ALA A 14 46.50 35.09 -0.65
N THR A 15 45.57 35.85 -1.17
CA THR A 15 44.23 35.53 -1.62
C THR A 15 43.34 34.67 -0.72
N ALA A 16 42.43 35.38 -0.05
CA ALA A 16 41.18 34.85 0.46
C ALA A 16 40.36 34.23 -0.70
N VAL A 17 40.18 32.91 -0.62
CA VAL A 17 39.07 32.27 -1.34
C VAL A 17 38.02 31.93 -0.28
N MET A 18 37.06 32.81 -0.14
CA MET A 18 35.80 32.51 0.53
C MET A 18 35.06 31.47 -0.32
N ALA A 19 35.18 30.21 -0.01
CA ALA A 19 34.22 29.21 -0.42
C ALA A 19 32.99 29.35 0.50
N ALA A 20 32.03 30.14 0.07
CA ALA A 20 30.68 30.13 0.63
C ALA A 20 30.08 28.75 0.34
N SER A 21 30.17 27.84 1.31
CA SER A 21 29.42 26.59 1.33
C SER A 21 27.97 26.95 1.61
N CYS A 22 27.22 27.20 0.53
CA CYS A 22 25.77 27.20 0.60
C CYS A 22 25.32 25.79 1.00
N GLY A 23 24.95 25.65 2.27
CA GLY A 23 24.20 24.53 2.76
C GLY A 23 22.86 24.47 1.98
N ARG A 24 22.82 23.63 0.95
CA ARG A 24 21.61 23.33 0.22
C ARG A 24 20.83 22.35 1.05
N SER A 25 19.88 22.87 1.84
CA SER A 25 18.80 22.09 2.42
C SER A 25 18.08 21.41 1.27
N GLN A 26 18.38 20.15 1.05
CA GLN A 26 17.56 19.29 0.20
C GLN A 26 16.27 19.03 0.94
N GLN A 27 15.27 19.88 0.72
CA GLN A 27 13.89 19.50 0.88
C GLN A 27 13.66 18.31 -0.06
N GLY A 28 13.62 17.13 0.53
CA GLY A 28 13.23 15.92 -0.14
C GLY A 28 11.76 16.02 -0.54
N THR A 29 11.52 16.64 -1.68
CA THR A 29 10.30 16.42 -2.43
C THR A 29 10.40 14.98 -2.91
N GLY A 30 9.71 14.08 -2.21
CA GLY A 30 9.59 12.69 -2.60
C GLY A 30 8.90 12.60 -3.96
N LYS A 31 9.67 12.83 -5.03
CA LYS A 31 9.32 12.27 -6.31
C LYS A 31 9.41 10.76 -6.13
N HIS A 32 8.28 10.13 -6.04
CA HIS A 32 8.16 8.69 -6.28
C HIS A 32 8.68 8.45 -7.69
N GLN A 33 9.98 8.23 -7.75
CA GLN A 33 10.64 7.80 -8.96
C GLN A 33 10.12 6.38 -9.17
N LEU A 34 9.26 6.21 -10.15
CA LEU A 34 8.98 4.90 -10.73
C LEU A 34 10.32 4.38 -11.18
N THR A 35 10.98 3.63 -10.31
CA THR A 35 12.11 2.81 -10.70
C THR A 35 11.53 1.79 -11.67
N ASP A 36 11.93 1.90 -12.90
CA ASP A 36 11.72 0.91 -13.95
C ASP A 36 12.46 -0.37 -13.49
N THR A 37 11.86 -1.02 -12.50
CA THR A 37 12.38 -2.26 -11.94
C THR A 37 11.91 -3.35 -12.88
N THR A 38 12.84 -3.99 -13.55
CA THR A 38 12.63 -5.16 -14.41
C THR A 38 12.12 -6.36 -13.56
N GLY A 39 11.18 -6.12 -12.69
CA GLY A 39 10.63 -7.08 -11.75
C GLY A 39 9.16 -7.30 -11.99
N THR A 40 8.61 -8.34 -11.39
CA THR A 40 7.21 -8.77 -11.51
C THR A 40 6.54 -8.70 -10.16
N ALA A 41 5.44 -7.97 -10.05
CA ALA A 41 4.59 -8.00 -8.86
C ALA A 41 3.79 -9.31 -8.81
N LEU A 42 3.60 -9.86 -7.62
CA LEU A 42 2.76 -11.03 -7.37
C LEU A 42 1.79 -10.76 -6.23
N LEU A 43 0.50 -11.01 -6.47
CA LEU A 43 -0.59 -10.78 -5.51
C LEU A 43 -0.95 -12.08 -4.81
N THR A 44 -0.66 -12.18 -3.51
CA THR A 44 -0.97 -13.37 -2.70
C THR A 44 -1.89 -12.99 -1.55
N PHE A 45 -3.10 -13.56 -1.50
CA PHE A 45 -4.00 -13.41 -0.36
C PHE A 45 -3.72 -14.49 0.71
N SER A 46 -3.74 -14.09 1.98
CA SER A 46 -3.59 -15.02 3.12
C SER A 46 -4.75 -16.01 3.18
N ASN A 47 -5.96 -15.52 2.93
CA ASN A 47 -7.17 -16.32 2.76
C ASN A 47 -8.09 -15.62 1.74
N PRO A 48 -8.39 -16.22 0.58
CA PRO A 48 -9.26 -15.63 -0.43
C PRO A 48 -10.76 -15.85 -0.18
N GLU A 49 -11.12 -16.53 0.91
CA GLU A 49 -12.51 -16.82 1.27
C GLU A 49 -12.80 -16.43 2.71
N HIS A 50 -14.00 -15.88 2.96
CA HIS A 50 -14.48 -15.57 4.31
C HIS A 50 -15.92 -16.03 4.46
N ASP A 51 -16.19 -16.82 5.51
CA ASP A 51 -17.51 -17.26 5.90
C ASP A 51 -17.96 -16.50 7.16
N PHE A 52 -19.04 -15.72 7.03
CA PHE A 52 -19.65 -15.00 8.14
C PHE A 52 -20.50 -15.92 9.05
N GLY A 53 -20.77 -17.15 8.61
CA GLY A 53 -21.72 -18.02 9.27
C GLY A 53 -23.15 -17.46 9.21
N LYS A 54 -23.91 -17.62 10.33
CA LYS A 54 -25.28 -17.12 10.42
C LYS A 54 -25.30 -15.61 10.70
N VAL A 55 -26.03 -14.86 9.88
CA VAL A 55 -26.21 -13.40 9.98
C VAL A 55 -27.67 -13.02 9.96
N GLY A 56 -28.05 -11.91 10.58
CA GLY A 56 -29.42 -11.41 10.59
C GLY A 56 -29.85 -10.88 9.21
N ALA A 57 -31.13 -11.00 8.87
CA ALA A 57 -31.68 -10.33 7.71
C ALA A 57 -31.64 -8.81 7.88
N GLY A 58 -31.16 -8.08 6.86
CA GLY A 58 -31.00 -6.62 6.92
C GLY A 58 -29.74 -6.16 7.64
N GLU A 59 -28.88 -7.06 8.09
CA GLU A 59 -27.61 -6.75 8.73
C GLU A 59 -26.54 -6.40 7.67
N LYS A 60 -25.62 -5.51 8.04
CA LYS A 60 -24.40 -5.22 7.26
C LYS A 60 -23.21 -5.86 7.96
N VAL A 61 -22.59 -6.82 7.30
CA VAL A 61 -21.42 -7.52 7.81
C VAL A 61 -20.20 -7.19 6.96
N GLY A 62 -19.02 -7.12 7.60
CA GLY A 62 -17.78 -6.76 6.91
C GLY A 62 -16.63 -7.66 7.30
N CYS A 63 -15.73 -7.90 6.36
CA CYS A 63 -14.48 -8.61 6.58
C CYS A 63 -13.31 -7.89 5.90
N ILE A 64 -12.10 -8.25 6.30
CA ILE A 64 -10.86 -7.73 5.74
C ILE A 64 -10.09 -8.88 5.13
N PHE A 65 -9.78 -8.76 3.84
CA PHE A 65 -8.85 -9.64 3.16
C PHE A 65 -7.46 -9.01 3.16
N THR A 66 -6.49 -9.70 3.72
CA THR A 66 -5.09 -9.27 3.72
C THR A 66 -4.35 -9.92 2.58
N TYR A 67 -3.58 -9.12 1.84
CA TYR A 67 -2.71 -9.59 0.77
C TYR A 67 -1.28 -9.14 0.99
N THR A 68 -0.36 -9.85 0.37
CA THR A 68 1.08 -9.56 0.37
C THR A 68 1.58 -9.53 -1.06
N ASN A 69 2.46 -8.59 -1.36
CA ASN A 69 3.24 -8.60 -2.58
C ASN A 69 4.40 -9.58 -2.42
N THR A 70 4.27 -10.75 -3.01
CA THR A 70 5.32 -11.79 -2.98
C THR A 70 6.24 -11.74 -4.20
N GLY A 71 6.08 -10.71 -5.05
CA GLY A 71 6.96 -10.43 -6.18
C GLY A 71 8.13 -9.53 -5.82
N ASP A 72 8.82 -9.05 -6.82
CA ASP A 72 10.03 -8.22 -6.74
C ASP A 72 9.86 -6.80 -7.34
N ALA A 73 8.65 -6.46 -7.80
CA ALA A 73 8.25 -5.11 -8.23
C ALA A 73 7.06 -4.59 -7.41
N ASP A 74 6.81 -3.29 -7.44
CA ASP A 74 5.69 -2.66 -6.75
C ASP A 74 4.33 -3.19 -7.23
N LEU A 75 3.48 -3.62 -6.29
CA LEU A 75 2.12 -4.09 -6.54
C LEU A 75 1.12 -2.95 -6.38
N VAL A 76 0.25 -2.76 -7.36
CA VAL A 76 -0.85 -1.79 -7.32
C VAL A 76 -2.17 -2.49 -7.59
N ILE A 77 -3.12 -2.39 -6.66
CA ILE A 77 -4.50 -2.79 -6.92
C ILE A 77 -5.16 -1.72 -7.79
N THR A 78 -5.61 -2.11 -8.97
CA THR A 78 -6.23 -1.20 -9.95
C THR A 78 -7.73 -1.12 -9.80
N SER A 79 -8.38 -2.24 -9.48
CA SER A 79 -9.82 -2.28 -9.21
C SER A 79 -10.21 -3.43 -8.28
N ALA A 80 -11.33 -3.26 -7.60
CA ALA A 80 -12.04 -4.33 -6.92
C ALA A 80 -13.53 -4.16 -7.18
N SER A 81 -14.18 -5.17 -7.72
CA SER A 81 -15.59 -5.12 -8.07
C SER A 81 -16.33 -6.37 -7.59
N ALA A 82 -17.52 -6.17 -7.03
CA ALA A 82 -18.35 -7.26 -6.54
C ALA A 82 -19.36 -7.73 -7.58
N SER A 83 -19.80 -8.99 -7.45
CA SER A 83 -20.81 -9.62 -8.32
C SER A 83 -22.20 -9.02 -8.18
N CYS A 84 -22.46 -8.18 -7.14
CA CYS A 84 -23.73 -7.49 -6.93
C CYS A 84 -23.50 -6.14 -6.25
N GLY A 85 -24.46 -5.21 -6.39
CA GLY A 85 -24.44 -3.93 -5.68
C GLY A 85 -24.63 -4.02 -4.15
N CYS A 86 -24.93 -5.21 -3.64
CA CYS A 86 -25.06 -5.49 -2.20
C CYS A 86 -23.72 -5.74 -1.50
N THR A 87 -22.63 -5.78 -2.24
CA THR A 87 -21.27 -6.00 -1.73
C THR A 87 -20.37 -4.85 -2.21
N VAL A 88 -19.74 -4.17 -1.28
CA VAL A 88 -18.92 -2.99 -1.57
C VAL A 88 -17.48 -3.25 -1.10
N PRO A 89 -16.54 -3.44 -2.04
CA PRO A 89 -15.13 -3.51 -1.71
C PRO A 89 -14.52 -2.11 -1.57
N LYS A 90 -13.61 -1.95 -0.62
CA LYS A 90 -12.77 -0.76 -0.44
C LYS A 90 -11.31 -1.18 -0.34
N PHE A 91 -10.43 -0.46 -1.01
CA PHE A 91 -8.99 -0.74 -1.04
C PHE A 91 -8.19 0.53 -1.23
N ASP A 92 -6.90 0.48 -0.87
CA ASP A 92 -5.94 1.56 -1.15
C ASP A 92 -5.28 1.32 -2.52
N LYS A 93 -5.09 2.41 -3.28
CA LYS A 93 -4.40 2.39 -4.58
C LYS A 93 -2.90 2.68 -4.48
N LYS A 94 -2.37 2.83 -3.26
CA LYS A 94 -0.94 3.05 -3.07
C LYS A 94 -0.15 1.81 -3.48
N PRO A 95 1.02 2.00 -4.12
CA PRO A 95 1.93 0.90 -4.41
C PRO A 95 2.36 0.18 -3.12
N VAL A 96 2.35 -1.14 -3.16
CA VAL A 96 2.84 -2.01 -2.09
C VAL A 96 4.17 -2.59 -2.54
N PRO A 97 5.29 -2.26 -1.85
CA PRO A 97 6.61 -2.72 -2.25
C PRO A 97 6.75 -4.24 -2.07
N PRO A 98 7.79 -4.86 -2.66
CA PRO A 98 8.12 -6.26 -2.43
C PRO A 98 8.15 -6.63 -0.95
N GLY A 99 7.46 -7.71 -0.57
CA GLY A 99 7.29 -8.16 0.82
C GLY A 99 6.30 -7.33 1.64
N GLY A 100 5.79 -6.21 1.12
CA GLY A 100 4.78 -5.39 1.75
C GLY A 100 3.39 -6.04 1.72
N SER A 101 2.48 -5.55 2.57
CA SER A 101 1.10 -6.05 2.67
C SER A 101 0.10 -4.92 2.55
N GLY A 102 -1.12 -5.28 2.12
CA GLY A 102 -2.25 -4.37 2.06
C GLY A 102 -3.55 -5.11 2.41
N THR A 103 -4.65 -4.37 2.41
CA THR A 103 -5.96 -4.92 2.77
C THR A 103 -7.04 -4.49 1.79
N ILE A 104 -8.05 -5.36 1.64
CA ILE A 104 -9.32 -5.06 0.98
C ILE A 104 -10.42 -5.29 1.98
N GLU A 105 -11.14 -4.23 2.35
CA GLU A 105 -12.35 -4.32 3.16
C GLU A 105 -13.53 -4.66 2.25
N VAL A 106 -14.35 -5.63 2.64
CA VAL A 106 -15.57 -6.01 1.91
C VAL A 106 -16.75 -5.95 2.86
N VAL A 107 -17.75 -5.15 2.52
CA VAL A 107 -19.01 -5.04 3.27
C VAL A 107 -20.14 -5.65 2.47
N PHE A 108 -20.91 -6.53 3.08
CA PHE A 108 -22.08 -7.18 2.50
C PHE A 108 -23.36 -6.75 3.24
N ASP A 109 -24.33 -6.25 2.48
CA ASP A 109 -25.66 -5.87 2.95
C ASP A 109 -26.63 -7.02 2.69
N THR A 110 -27.17 -7.61 3.75
CA THR A 110 -28.07 -8.76 3.69
C THR A 110 -29.55 -8.38 3.48
N SER A 111 -29.87 -7.09 3.32
CA SER A 111 -31.23 -6.60 3.11
C SER A 111 -31.90 -7.28 1.91
N GLY A 112 -33.10 -7.83 2.12
CA GLY A 112 -33.87 -8.54 1.09
C GLY A 112 -33.27 -9.87 0.65
N ARG A 113 -32.46 -10.52 1.50
CA ARG A 113 -31.81 -11.80 1.24
C ARG A 113 -32.12 -12.80 2.34
N GLU A 114 -32.15 -14.07 1.97
CA GLU A 114 -32.41 -15.21 2.86
C GLU A 114 -31.56 -16.41 2.46
N GLY A 115 -31.23 -17.28 3.43
CA GLY A 115 -30.48 -18.50 3.23
C GLY A 115 -29.03 -18.26 2.84
N ILE A 116 -28.38 -19.27 2.31
CA ILE A 116 -26.97 -19.24 1.96
C ILE A 116 -26.71 -18.28 0.80
N GLN A 117 -25.93 -17.27 1.07
CA GLN A 117 -25.47 -16.28 0.08
C GLN A 117 -23.98 -16.46 -0.17
N THR A 118 -23.61 -16.61 -1.44
CA THR A 118 -22.21 -16.56 -1.88
C THR A 118 -22.03 -15.37 -2.81
N LYS A 119 -21.06 -14.51 -2.48
CA LYS A 119 -20.70 -13.34 -3.31
C LYS A 119 -19.23 -13.40 -3.66
N THR A 120 -18.89 -12.90 -4.83
CA THR A 120 -17.51 -12.82 -5.30
C THR A 120 -17.11 -11.38 -5.49
N VAL A 121 -15.82 -11.10 -5.19
CA VAL A 121 -15.15 -9.83 -5.49
C VAL A 121 -13.99 -10.13 -6.41
N VAL A 122 -14.01 -9.53 -7.59
CA VAL A 122 -12.93 -9.62 -8.57
C VAL A 122 -11.93 -8.49 -8.28
N VAL A 123 -10.71 -8.85 -7.94
CA VAL A 123 -9.60 -7.93 -7.69
C VAL A 123 -8.70 -7.92 -8.90
N GLN A 124 -8.40 -6.74 -9.44
CA GLN A 124 -7.45 -6.54 -10.53
C GLN A 124 -6.24 -5.74 -10.04
N SER A 125 -5.07 -6.08 -10.56
CA SER A 125 -3.80 -5.46 -10.20
C SER A 125 -2.83 -5.44 -11.40
N ASN A 126 -1.66 -4.83 -11.20
CA ASN A 126 -0.54 -4.92 -12.15
C ASN A 126 0.32 -6.18 -11.98
N ALA A 127 -0.08 -7.11 -11.10
CA ALA A 127 0.65 -8.35 -10.87
C ALA A 127 0.61 -9.28 -12.09
N GLU A 128 1.52 -10.24 -12.17
CA GLU A 128 1.48 -11.31 -13.17
C GLU A 128 0.16 -12.09 -13.08
N ASN A 129 -0.26 -12.44 -11.87
CA ASN A 129 -1.59 -12.95 -11.57
C ASN A 129 -2.60 -11.80 -11.40
N ASN A 130 -2.79 -11.02 -12.46
CA ASN A 130 -3.47 -9.72 -12.46
C ASN A 130 -4.96 -9.76 -12.08
N LEU A 131 -5.56 -10.94 -11.96
CA LEU A 131 -6.95 -11.14 -11.59
C LEU A 131 -7.06 -12.21 -10.51
N VAL A 132 -7.59 -11.83 -9.33
CA VAL A 132 -7.86 -12.74 -8.22
C VAL A 132 -9.32 -12.60 -7.80
N ILE A 133 -9.96 -13.72 -7.47
CA ILE A 133 -11.35 -13.77 -7.01
C ILE A 133 -11.36 -14.04 -5.51
N LEU A 134 -11.95 -13.11 -4.76
CA LEU A 134 -12.28 -13.31 -3.34
C LEU A 134 -13.73 -13.77 -3.24
N ARG A 135 -14.02 -14.57 -2.20
CA ARG A 135 -15.35 -15.10 -1.94
C ARG A 135 -15.79 -14.79 -0.52
N ILE A 136 -17.03 -14.37 -0.36
CA ILE A 136 -17.70 -14.30 0.94
C ILE A 136 -18.91 -15.21 0.94
N ILE A 137 -19.17 -15.83 2.09
CA ILE A 137 -20.30 -16.72 2.33
C ILE A 137 -21.04 -16.23 3.57
N ALA A 138 -22.37 -16.26 3.55
CA ALA A 138 -23.20 -15.94 4.72
C ALA A 138 -24.49 -16.75 4.66
N ASP A 139 -24.94 -17.28 5.80
CA ASP A 139 -26.26 -17.90 5.96
C ASP A 139 -27.21 -16.86 6.60
N VAL A 140 -27.99 -16.19 5.74
CA VAL A 140 -28.88 -15.12 6.15
C VAL A 140 -30.16 -15.69 6.76
N ALA A 141 -30.43 -15.38 8.01
CA ALA A 141 -31.64 -15.78 8.70
C ALA A 141 -32.90 -15.28 7.96
N LYS A 142 -33.97 -16.06 8.00
CA LYS A 142 -35.26 -15.59 7.50
C LYS A 142 -35.74 -14.38 8.28
N SER A 143 -36.26 -13.37 7.59
CA SER A 143 -36.97 -12.28 8.22
C SER A 143 -38.22 -12.83 8.93
N SER A 144 -38.27 -12.75 10.25
CA SER A 144 -39.51 -13.00 10.98
C SER A 144 -40.48 -11.81 10.71
N SER A 145 -41.48 -12.06 9.88
CA SER A 145 -42.61 -11.14 9.69
C SER A 145 -43.44 -11.06 10.95
#